data_e7a4a3a4956eab5952aff538fef5e95f
#
_entry.id   e7a4a3a4956eab5952aff538fef5e95f
#
_cell.length_a   1.000
_cell.length_b   1.000
_cell.length_c   1.000
_cell.angle_alpha   90.00
_cell.angle_beta   90.00
_cell.angle_gamma   90.00
#
_symmetry.space_group_name_H-M   'P 1'
#
loop_
_entity.id
_entity.type
_entity.pdbx_description
1 polymer ?
#
loop_
_entity_poly.entity_id
_entity_poly.type
_entity_poly.pdbx_seq_one_letter_code
_entity_poly.pdbx_strand_id
1 'polypeptide(L)'
;MRLSIIALLLMSAGIANAGVVTLNGSNLTQDEAWAIAEGKDTVAIAPEAMDRLKKAYELVLLAAKGGTPVYGLTVGVGLNKDKPLFKANGELSEEVIEASKAFNHNALRSHSAAIGPMMSKELTRLQMVIRLNTLLAGQTGAQPYVAELYK
;
A
#
# COMPACT_ATOMS: atom_id res chain seq x y z
N MET A 1 -59.68 32.51 -19.38
CA MET A 1 -58.31 32.79 -18.88
C MET A 1 -57.88 31.62 -17.98
N ARG A 2 -57.10 30.70 -18.51
CA ARG A 2 -56.59 29.54 -17.73
C ARG A 2 -55.16 29.83 -17.37
N LEU A 3 -54.89 30.04 -16.07
CA LEU A 3 -53.54 30.12 -15.53
C LEU A 3 -52.95 28.69 -15.41
N SER A 4 -51.94 28.40 -16.21
CA SER A 4 -51.13 27.19 -16.04
C SER A 4 -50.04 27.49 -15.00
N ILE A 5 -50.13 26.83 -13.84
CA ILE A 5 -49.06 26.84 -12.81
C ILE A 5 -48.02 25.81 -13.23
N ILE A 6 -46.88 26.28 -13.70
CA ILE A 6 -45.71 25.44 -13.93
C ILE A 6 -45.03 25.27 -12.57
N ALA A 7 -45.16 24.08 -11.98
CA ALA A 7 -44.39 23.69 -10.79
C ALA A 7 -42.96 23.38 -11.21
N LEU A 8 -42.03 24.27 -10.86
CA LEU A 8 -40.60 24.09 -11.04
C LEU A 8 -40.08 23.12 -9.93
N LEU A 9 -39.91 21.85 -10.25
CA LEU A 9 -39.22 20.90 -9.37
C LEU A 9 -37.74 21.27 -9.33
N LEU A 10 -37.34 21.97 -8.28
CA LEU A 10 -35.91 22.10 -7.92
C LEU A 10 -35.39 20.73 -7.41
N MET A 11 -34.79 19.95 -8.29
CA MET A 11 -33.94 18.83 -7.88
C MET A 11 -32.71 19.41 -7.19
N SER A 12 -32.71 19.44 -5.86
CA SER A 12 -31.51 19.65 -5.08
C SER A 12 -30.62 18.42 -5.29
N ALA A 13 -29.65 18.53 -6.20
CA ALA A 13 -28.52 17.59 -6.23
C ALA A 13 -27.79 17.75 -4.90
N GLY A 14 -28.09 16.87 -3.96
CA GLY A 14 -27.33 16.78 -2.72
C GLY A 14 -25.89 16.52 -3.10
N ILE A 15 -25.02 17.46 -2.78
CA ILE A 15 -23.56 17.23 -2.82
C ILE A 15 -23.31 16.16 -1.75
N ALA A 16 -23.19 14.91 -2.17
CA ALA A 16 -22.74 13.84 -1.28
C ALA A 16 -21.34 14.25 -0.83
N ASN A 17 -21.22 14.69 0.42
CA ASN A 17 -19.92 14.96 1.03
C ASN A 17 -19.20 13.61 1.12
N ALA A 18 -18.09 13.47 0.38
CA ALA A 18 -17.26 12.29 0.47
C ALA A 18 -16.79 12.13 1.94
N GLY A 19 -17.06 10.98 2.52
CA GLY A 19 -16.56 10.63 3.85
C GLY A 19 -15.04 10.45 3.85
N VAL A 20 -14.45 10.51 5.04
CA VAL A 20 -13.03 10.19 5.24
C VAL A 20 -12.93 8.97 6.14
N VAL A 21 -12.47 7.85 5.58
CA VAL A 21 -12.22 6.62 6.33
C VAL A 21 -10.79 6.65 6.85
N THR A 22 -10.62 6.67 8.18
CA THR A 22 -9.31 6.66 8.82
C THR A 22 -8.88 5.22 9.11
N LEU A 23 -7.86 4.74 8.39
CA LEU A 23 -7.35 3.38 8.51
C LEU A 23 -6.31 3.28 9.63
N ASN A 24 -6.46 2.25 10.47
CA ASN A 24 -5.50 1.93 11.54
C ASN A 24 -4.85 0.55 11.42
N GLY A 25 -5.12 -0.19 10.34
CA GLY A 25 -4.56 -1.53 10.11
C GLY A 25 -5.45 -2.69 10.57
N SER A 26 -6.60 -2.42 11.20
CA SER A 26 -7.51 -3.47 11.70
C SER A 26 -9.00 -3.10 11.60
N ASN A 27 -9.33 -1.88 11.22
CA ASN A 27 -10.69 -1.34 11.30
C ASN A 27 -11.45 -1.26 9.97
N LEU A 28 -10.82 -1.57 8.85
CA LEU A 28 -11.47 -1.48 7.52
C LEU A 28 -12.59 -2.51 7.39
N THR A 29 -13.81 -2.03 7.21
CA THR A 29 -14.96 -2.86 6.89
C THR A 29 -15.13 -3.08 5.40
N GLN A 30 -15.93 -4.06 5.01
CA GLN A 30 -16.21 -4.35 3.60
C GLN A 30 -16.92 -3.17 2.93
N ASP A 31 -17.89 -2.55 3.60
CA ASP A 31 -18.66 -1.43 3.06
C ASP A 31 -17.79 -0.19 2.84
N GLU A 32 -16.91 0.13 3.80
CA GLU A 32 -15.93 1.21 3.65
C GLU A 32 -14.95 0.95 2.50
N ALA A 33 -14.46 -0.30 2.38
CA ALA A 33 -13.56 -0.66 1.29
C ALA A 33 -14.21 -0.46 -0.09
N TRP A 34 -15.49 -0.83 -0.24
CA TRP A 34 -16.24 -0.59 -1.46
C TRP A 34 -16.55 0.89 -1.69
N ALA A 35 -16.92 1.65 -0.65
CA ALA A 35 -17.16 3.09 -0.77
C ALA A 35 -15.91 3.84 -1.26
N ILE A 36 -14.74 3.47 -0.75
CA ILE A 36 -13.45 4.00 -1.22
C ILE A 36 -13.17 3.57 -2.68
N ALA A 37 -13.37 2.29 -2.99
CA ALA A 37 -13.15 1.76 -4.33
C ALA A 37 -13.98 2.46 -5.40
N GLU A 38 -15.24 2.76 -5.09
CA GLU A 38 -16.17 3.49 -5.95
C GLU A 38 -15.90 5.01 -5.99
N GLY A 39 -15.01 5.51 -5.13
CA GLY A 39 -14.68 6.94 -5.04
C GLY A 39 -15.72 7.78 -4.30
N LYS A 40 -16.55 7.15 -3.49
CA LYS A 40 -17.55 7.83 -2.63
C LYS A 40 -16.86 8.39 -1.38
N ASP A 41 -15.86 7.68 -0.87
CA ASP A 41 -15.09 8.06 0.31
C ASP A 41 -13.59 8.19 -0.01
N THR A 42 -12.89 8.94 0.83
CA THR A 42 -11.44 9.14 0.79
C THR A 42 -10.77 8.45 1.98
N VAL A 43 -9.44 8.29 1.90
CA VAL A 43 -8.66 7.58 2.91
C VAL A 43 -7.80 8.55 3.71
N ALA A 44 -7.77 8.38 5.03
CA ALA A 44 -6.78 8.94 5.92
C ALA A 44 -6.02 7.80 6.64
N ILE A 45 -4.80 8.08 7.08
CA ILE A 45 -3.99 7.14 7.86
C ILE A 45 -3.98 7.62 9.31
N ALA A 46 -4.31 6.73 10.24
CA ALA A 46 -4.21 7.01 11.66
C ALA A 46 -2.74 7.23 12.06
N PRO A 47 -2.42 8.30 12.79
CA PRO A 47 -1.03 8.60 13.17
C PRO A 47 -0.33 7.44 13.89
N GLU A 48 -1.02 6.77 14.81
CA GLU A 48 -0.50 5.63 15.54
C GLU A 48 -0.21 4.41 14.65
N ALA A 49 -0.95 4.24 13.55
CA ALA A 49 -0.69 3.19 12.57
C ALA A 49 0.56 3.50 11.75
N MET A 50 0.77 4.75 11.37
CA MET A 50 1.99 5.19 10.70
C MET A 50 3.20 5.02 11.61
N ASP A 51 3.10 5.36 12.89
CA ASP A 51 4.18 5.19 13.88
C ASP A 51 4.52 3.72 14.09
N ARG A 52 3.51 2.85 14.12
CA ARG A 52 3.71 1.40 14.19
C ARG A 52 4.44 0.86 12.94
N LEU A 53 4.07 1.33 11.76
CA LEU A 53 4.73 0.96 10.50
C LEU A 53 6.20 1.42 10.48
N LYS A 54 6.50 2.63 10.95
CA LYS A 54 7.87 3.14 11.09
C LYS A 54 8.71 2.25 12.00
N LYS A 55 8.20 1.90 13.18
CA LYS A 55 8.89 1.00 14.12
C LYS A 55 9.14 -0.38 13.52
N ALA A 56 8.17 -0.94 12.79
CA ALA A 56 8.34 -2.21 12.10
C ALA A 56 9.43 -2.14 11.01
N TYR A 57 9.50 -1.04 10.26
CA TYR A 57 10.54 -0.81 9.26
C TYR A 57 11.93 -0.66 9.90
N GLU A 58 12.05 0.09 11.01
CA GLU A 58 13.29 0.23 11.77
C GLU A 58 13.80 -1.13 12.27
N LEU A 59 12.89 -2.00 12.75
CA LEU A 59 13.25 -3.36 13.17
C LEU A 59 13.83 -4.18 12.01
N VAL A 60 13.25 -4.07 10.82
CA VAL A 60 13.77 -4.75 9.62
C VAL A 60 15.17 -4.25 9.28
N LEU A 61 15.42 -2.93 9.36
CA LEU A 61 16.74 -2.37 9.12
C LEU A 61 17.78 -2.83 10.17
N LEU A 62 17.36 -2.92 11.44
CA LEU A 62 18.23 -3.44 12.51
C LEU A 62 18.57 -4.92 12.28
N ALA A 63 17.59 -5.74 11.90
CA ALA A 63 17.81 -7.14 11.57
C ALA A 63 18.78 -7.29 10.37
N ALA A 64 18.63 -6.46 9.34
CA ALA A 64 19.52 -6.44 8.19
C ALA A 64 20.96 -6.07 8.58
N LYS A 65 21.14 -5.02 9.38
CA LYS A 65 22.46 -4.59 9.91
C LYS A 65 23.11 -5.67 10.79
N GLY A 66 22.31 -6.41 11.56
CA GLY A 66 22.76 -7.51 12.40
C GLY A 66 23.10 -8.81 11.64
N GLY A 67 22.99 -8.81 10.31
CA GLY A 67 23.26 -10.00 9.49
C GLY A 67 22.19 -11.09 9.61
N THR A 68 21.03 -10.80 10.19
CA THR A 68 19.93 -11.76 10.31
C THR A 68 19.39 -12.11 8.92
N PRO A 69 19.29 -13.42 8.57
CA PRO A 69 18.69 -13.82 7.31
C PRO A 69 17.21 -13.44 7.26
N VAL A 70 16.86 -12.50 6.38
CA VAL A 70 15.49 -12.07 6.13
C VAL A 70 15.16 -12.33 4.67
N TYR A 71 14.17 -13.19 4.42
CA TYR A 71 13.73 -13.59 3.09
C TYR A 71 13.38 -12.39 2.21
N GLY A 72 14.00 -12.32 1.05
CA GLY A 72 13.78 -11.22 0.09
C GLY A 72 14.41 -9.88 0.47
N LEU A 73 15.15 -9.82 1.58
CA LEU A 73 15.85 -8.62 2.03
C LEU A 73 17.35 -8.84 2.14
N THR A 74 17.79 -9.74 3.04
CA THR A 74 19.22 -10.06 3.24
C THR A 74 19.62 -11.38 2.61
N VAL A 75 18.64 -12.21 2.26
CA VAL A 75 18.82 -13.42 1.45
C VAL A 75 17.88 -13.38 0.25
N GLY A 76 18.14 -14.23 -0.75
CA GLY A 76 17.34 -14.29 -1.97
C GLY A 76 15.93 -14.82 -1.75
N VAL A 77 15.23 -15.06 -2.85
CA VAL A 77 13.85 -15.60 -2.87
C VAL A 77 13.79 -16.93 -3.61
N GLY A 78 12.78 -17.74 -3.32
CA GLY A 78 12.59 -19.06 -3.96
C GLY A 78 13.79 -19.97 -3.76
N LEU A 79 14.34 -20.52 -4.83
CA LEU A 79 15.53 -21.40 -4.80
C LEU A 79 16.80 -20.70 -4.27
N ASN A 80 16.82 -19.39 -4.22
CA ASN A 80 17.93 -18.58 -3.72
C ASN A 80 17.71 -18.10 -2.28
N LYS A 81 16.72 -18.61 -1.57
CA LYS A 81 16.34 -18.18 -0.22
C LYS A 81 17.47 -18.27 0.84
N ASP A 82 18.42 -19.16 0.62
CA ASP A 82 19.57 -19.38 1.52
C ASP A 82 20.84 -18.67 1.04
N LYS A 83 20.80 -18.00 -0.11
CA LYS A 83 21.93 -17.25 -0.64
C LYS A 83 21.93 -15.85 -0.09
N PRO A 84 22.96 -15.41 0.65
CA PRO A 84 23.06 -14.04 1.13
C PRO A 84 23.15 -13.08 -0.05
N LEU A 85 22.37 -12.00 0.00
CA LEU A 85 22.44 -10.89 -0.95
C LEU A 85 23.53 -9.89 -0.57
N PHE A 86 24.02 -9.97 0.68
CA PHE A 86 25.00 -9.07 1.26
C PHE A 86 26.12 -9.84 1.95
N LYS A 87 27.34 -9.29 1.96
CA LYS A 87 28.44 -9.79 2.79
C LYS A 87 28.18 -9.38 4.25
N ALA A 88 28.38 -10.31 5.18
CA ALA A 88 28.02 -10.20 6.59
C ALA A 88 28.96 -9.31 7.43
N ASN A 89 29.46 -8.19 6.90
CA ASN A 89 30.30 -7.26 7.67
C ASN A 89 29.55 -6.06 8.29
N GLY A 90 28.20 -6.07 8.26
CA GLY A 90 27.38 -5.06 8.91
C GLY A 90 27.40 -3.67 8.26
N GLU A 91 28.25 -3.42 7.29
CA GLU A 91 28.30 -2.16 6.56
C GLU A 91 27.57 -2.28 5.22
N LEU A 92 26.66 -1.34 4.96
CA LEU A 92 26.05 -1.15 3.66
C LEU A 92 27.07 -0.49 2.75
N SER A 93 27.95 -1.27 2.13
CA SER A 93 28.84 -0.74 1.09
C SER A 93 28.03 -0.30 -0.13
N GLU A 94 28.59 0.61 -0.91
CA GLU A 94 27.97 1.07 -2.16
C GLU A 94 27.70 -0.10 -3.12
N GLU A 95 28.61 -1.09 -3.16
CA GLU A 95 28.44 -2.34 -3.92
C GLU A 95 27.20 -3.12 -3.50
N VAL A 96 26.90 -3.18 -2.20
CA VAL A 96 25.72 -3.84 -1.63
C VAL A 96 24.43 -3.11 -2.01
N ILE A 97 24.46 -1.78 -1.97
CA ILE A 97 23.31 -0.94 -2.37
C ILE A 97 23.01 -1.15 -3.85
N GLU A 98 24.01 -1.14 -4.71
CA GLU A 98 23.84 -1.35 -6.15
C GLU A 98 23.37 -2.79 -6.46
N ALA A 99 23.90 -3.79 -5.80
CA ALA A 99 23.43 -5.18 -5.93
C ALA A 99 21.97 -5.33 -5.51
N SER A 100 21.55 -4.65 -4.44
CA SER A 100 20.14 -4.62 -3.99
C SER A 100 19.22 -3.92 -4.99
N LYS A 101 19.63 -2.79 -5.54
CA LYS A 101 18.90 -2.09 -6.59
C LYS A 101 18.73 -2.97 -7.84
N ALA A 102 19.80 -3.61 -8.29
CA ALA A 102 19.79 -4.51 -9.44
C ALA A 102 18.86 -5.71 -9.19
N PHE A 103 18.91 -6.30 -8.00
CA PHE A 103 18.02 -7.39 -7.60
C PHE A 103 16.54 -6.95 -7.64
N ASN A 104 16.21 -5.83 -7.02
CA ASN A 104 14.84 -5.29 -7.01
C ASN A 104 14.33 -4.97 -8.40
N HIS A 105 15.16 -4.35 -9.24
CA HIS A 105 14.81 -4.05 -10.62
C HIS A 105 14.53 -5.32 -11.44
N ASN A 106 15.37 -6.34 -11.30
CA ASN A 106 15.19 -7.61 -11.99
C ASN A 106 13.95 -8.38 -11.46
N ALA A 107 13.69 -8.33 -10.15
CA ALA A 107 12.50 -8.91 -9.55
C ALA A 107 11.22 -8.26 -10.10
N LEU A 108 11.17 -6.93 -10.18
CA LEU A 108 10.05 -6.22 -10.80
C LEU A 108 9.85 -6.64 -12.25
N ARG A 109 10.91 -6.69 -13.06
CA ARG A 109 10.83 -7.07 -14.49
C ARG A 109 10.34 -8.51 -14.66
N SER A 110 10.83 -9.45 -13.85
CA SER A 110 10.45 -10.86 -13.94
C SER A 110 9.03 -11.16 -13.45
N HIS A 111 8.46 -10.30 -12.59
CA HIS A 111 7.12 -10.46 -12.02
C HIS A 111 6.07 -9.52 -12.64
N SER A 112 6.45 -8.68 -13.60
CA SER A 112 5.54 -7.70 -14.23
C SER A 112 4.80 -8.24 -15.46
N ALA A 113 4.85 -9.54 -15.72
CA ALA A 113 4.13 -10.13 -16.85
C ALA A 113 2.64 -10.19 -16.52
N ALA A 114 1.82 -9.53 -17.33
CA ALA A 114 0.37 -9.61 -17.27
C ALA A 114 -0.19 -9.75 -18.69
N ILE A 115 -1.18 -10.62 -18.86
CA ILE A 115 -1.87 -10.86 -20.13
C ILE A 115 -3.37 -10.71 -19.88
N GLY A 116 -4.07 -9.97 -20.73
CA GLY A 116 -5.51 -9.78 -20.67
C GLY A 116 -5.93 -8.32 -20.55
N PRO A 117 -7.22 -8.05 -20.38
CA PRO A 117 -7.74 -6.70 -20.23
C PRO A 117 -7.27 -6.08 -18.92
N MET A 118 -7.18 -4.75 -18.91
CA MET A 118 -6.87 -4.00 -17.70
C MET A 118 -7.96 -4.23 -16.64
N MET A 119 -7.55 -4.36 -15.38
CA MET A 119 -8.46 -4.40 -14.24
C MET A 119 -9.27 -3.11 -14.16
N SER A 120 -10.52 -3.20 -13.71
CA SER A 120 -11.34 -2.00 -13.51
C SER A 120 -10.72 -1.08 -12.44
N LYS A 121 -11.06 0.20 -12.53
CA LYS A 121 -10.57 1.21 -11.60
C LYS A 121 -11.01 0.91 -10.16
N GLU A 122 -12.23 0.43 -9.99
CA GLU A 122 -12.80 0.06 -8.69
C GLU A 122 -12.05 -1.12 -8.07
N LEU A 123 -11.80 -2.17 -8.84
CA LEU A 123 -11.04 -3.33 -8.36
C LEU A 123 -9.59 -2.97 -8.03
N THR A 124 -8.98 -2.10 -8.81
CA THR A 124 -7.63 -1.60 -8.54
C THR A 124 -7.59 -0.84 -7.21
N ARG A 125 -8.54 0.09 -7.00
CA ARG A 125 -8.65 0.84 -5.74
C ARG A 125 -8.97 -0.05 -4.55
N LEU A 126 -9.83 -1.04 -4.73
CA LEU A 126 -10.14 -2.01 -3.69
C LEU A 126 -8.89 -2.77 -3.25
N GLN A 127 -8.08 -3.25 -4.18
CA GLN A 127 -6.79 -3.89 -3.86
C GLN A 127 -5.84 -2.93 -3.14
N MET A 128 -5.78 -1.67 -3.58
CA MET A 128 -4.90 -0.67 -2.96
C MET A 128 -5.31 -0.39 -1.52
N VAL A 129 -6.58 -0.17 -1.22
CA VAL A 129 -7.03 0.13 0.15
C VAL A 129 -6.87 -1.06 1.08
N ILE A 130 -7.14 -2.29 0.63
CA ILE A 130 -6.89 -3.50 1.41
C ILE A 130 -5.39 -3.65 1.70
N ARG A 131 -4.54 -3.42 0.70
CA ARG A 131 -3.09 -3.48 0.86
C ARG A 131 -2.60 -2.41 1.82
N LEU A 132 -3.10 -1.18 1.72
CA LEU A 132 -2.79 -0.10 2.65
C LEU A 132 -3.13 -0.51 4.09
N ASN A 133 -4.34 -0.99 4.33
CA ASN A 133 -4.75 -1.44 5.66
C ASN A 133 -3.84 -2.56 6.20
N THR A 134 -3.42 -3.50 5.34
CA THR A 134 -2.47 -4.56 5.69
C THR A 134 -1.09 -4.00 6.09
N LEU A 135 -0.57 -2.99 5.36
CA LEU A 135 0.69 -2.33 5.70
C LEU A 135 0.61 -1.65 7.07
N LEU A 136 -0.50 -0.98 7.34
CA LEU A 136 -0.75 -0.24 8.59
C LEU A 136 -0.89 -1.15 9.81
N ALA A 137 -1.12 -2.45 9.64
CA ALA A 137 -1.02 -3.42 10.73
C ALA A 137 0.40 -3.50 11.34
N GLY A 138 1.42 -3.02 10.59
CA GLY A 138 2.79 -2.91 11.10
C GLY A 138 3.53 -4.23 11.24
N GLN A 139 3.12 -5.27 10.50
CA GLN A 139 3.74 -6.60 10.54
C GLN A 139 4.60 -6.90 9.31
N THR A 140 4.61 -6.02 8.32
CA THR A 140 5.28 -6.26 7.04
C THR A 140 6.69 -5.66 6.97
N GLY A 141 7.04 -4.74 7.86
CA GLY A 141 8.31 -4.02 7.80
C GLY A 141 8.48 -3.18 6.52
N ALA A 142 7.40 -2.84 5.84
CA ALA A 142 7.44 -2.03 4.64
C ALA A 142 7.87 -0.60 4.95
N GLN A 143 8.56 0.02 3.98
CA GLN A 143 8.95 1.43 4.11
C GLN A 143 7.70 2.32 4.24
N PRO A 144 7.64 3.25 5.21
CA PRO A 144 6.47 4.11 5.45
C PRO A 144 5.99 4.89 4.23
N TYR A 145 6.91 5.31 3.36
CA TYR A 145 6.60 5.99 2.11
C TYR A 145 5.66 5.17 1.20
N VAL A 146 5.74 3.85 1.25
CA VAL A 146 4.84 2.99 0.47
C VAL A 146 3.38 3.18 0.89
N ALA A 147 3.10 3.36 2.18
CA ALA A 147 1.76 3.63 2.67
C ALA A 147 1.20 4.97 2.14
N GLU A 148 2.03 6.00 2.04
CA GLU A 148 1.63 7.29 1.44
C GLU A 148 1.31 7.17 -0.06
N LEU A 149 2.00 6.30 -0.79
CA LEU A 149 1.72 6.06 -2.21
C LEU A 149 0.40 5.31 -2.46
N TYR A 150 -0.09 4.55 -1.47
CA TYR A 150 -1.36 3.82 -1.57
C TYR A 150 -2.57 4.66 -1.14
N LYS A 151 -2.34 5.79 -0.50
CA LYS A 151 -3.36 6.74 -0.05
C LYS A 151 -3.91 7.59 -1.21
#